data_1a3cf2de9709529cbda4ed42149c921a
#
_entry.id   1a3cf2de9709529cbda4ed42149c921a
#
_cell.length_a   1.000
_cell.length_b   1.000
_cell.length_c   1.000
_cell.angle_alpha   90.00
_cell.angle_beta   90.00
_cell.angle_gamma   90.00
#
_symmetry.space_group_name_H-M   'P 1'
#
loop_
_entity.id
_entity.type
_entity.pdbx_description
1 polymer ?
#
loop_
_entity_poly.entity_id
_entity_poly.type
_entity_poly.pdbx_seq_one_letter_code
_entity_poly.pdbx_strand_id
1 'polypeptide(L)'
;MKKEIVNILNEVVAKSKFANTEKDFFNCVSHAMIMNAFIQFEERKKFYLQEDYAFNHFMSEETIILFNGYEFKKNNKFFKQFKSEIVKSAMILSNCIENEPLTDIFKELFEIYYEQNDQTKFAKYIDSKLTKDLKVEYVSFNYDKNDFCNVEPTGGTGFLLYSLLNKISRKAGLEEIQKLNITYLESDPFFAQIFIAQTLTNMFNHNLDFKVLDIYIASKARYYDCGGYKEAGHVMIVNQNEFVAKRVLEIQNN
;
A
#
# COMPACT_ATOMS: atom_id res chain seq x y z
N MET A 1 15.61 -7.19 12.67
CA MET A 1 14.36 -7.52 12.00
C MET A 1 14.46 -7.45 10.46
N LYS A 2 14.70 -6.29 9.82
CA LYS A 2 14.76 -6.17 8.34
C LYS A 2 15.81 -7.11 7.70
N LYS A 3 17.02 -7.21 8.25
CA LYS A 3 18.05 -8.17 7.79
C LYS A 3 17.62 -9.65 7.93
N GLU A 4 16.80 -9.96 8.91
CA GLU A 4 16.27 -11.32 9.09
C GLU A 4 15.38 -11.72 7.92
N ILE A 5 14.55 -10.79 7.41
CA ILE A 5 13.70 -11.04 6.23
C ILE A 5 14.56 -11.28 5.00
N VAL A 6 15.63 -10.51 4.81
CA VAL A 6 16.57 -10.71 3.70
C VAL A 6 17.23 -12.10 3.79
N ASN A 7 17.60 -12.53 4.99
CA ASN A 7 18.13 -13.89 5.18
C ASN A 7 17.11 -14.97 4.84
N ILE A 8 15.86 -14.80 5.29
CA ILE A 8 14.76 -15.73 4.93
C ILE A 8 14.56 -15.76 3.41
N LEU A 9 14.54 -14.59 2.75
CA LEU A 9 14.43 -14.51 1.30
C LEU A 9 15.56 -15.24 0.59
N ASN A 10 16.81 -15.03 1.02
CA ASN A 10 17.99 -15.71 0.47
C ASN A 10 17.88 -17.24 0.60
N GLU A 11 17.38 -17.74 1.74
CA GLU A 11 17.10 -19.17 1.92
C GLU A 11 16.00 -19.68 0.99
N VAL A 12 14.94 -18.90 0.79
CA VAL A 12 13.86 -19.23 -0.14
C VAL A 12 14.36 -19.25 -1.57
N VAL A 13 15.16 -18.26 -1.97
CA VAL A 13 15.79 -18.20 -3.31
C VAL A 13 16.66 -19.43 -3.57
N ALA A 14 17.46 -19.83 -2.59
CA ALA A 14 18.33 -21.01 -2.70
C ALA A 14 17.56 -22.33 -2.86
N LYS A 15 16.34 -22.42 -2.32
CA LYS A 15 15.48 -23.64 -2.37
C LYS A 15 14.46 -23.63 -3.49
N SER A 16 14.18 -22.44 -4.07
CA SER A 16 13.10 -22.23 -5.02
C SER A 16 13.49 -22.65 -6.44
N LYS A 17 12.50 -23.18 -7.16
CA LYS A 17 12.60 -23.47 -8.61
C LYS A 17 11.71 -22.53 -9.45
N PHE A 18 11.13 -21.51 -8.84
CA PHE A 18 10.27 -20.55 -9.54
C PHE A 18 11.09 -19.48 -10.25
N ALA A 19 10.65 -19.06 -11.42
CA ALA A 19 11.40 -18.10 -12.25
C ALA A 19 11.49 -16.68 -11.66
N ASN A 20 10.51 -16.29 -10.83
CA ASN A 20 10.41 -14.96 -10.24
C ASN A 20 10.30 -15.05 -8.72
N THR A 21 11.17 -15.85 -8.10
CA THR A 21 11.13 -16.20 -6.67
C THR A 21 11.03 -14.97 -5.77
N GLU A 22 11.87 -13.96 -6.01
CA GLU A 22 11.92 -12.76 -5.18
C GLU A 22 10.61 -11.96 -5.28
N LYS A 23 10.12 -11.75 -6.50
CA LYS A 23 8.84 -11.06 -6.75
C LYS A 23 7.66 -11.84 -6.16
N ASP A 24 7.63 -13.15 -6.35
CA ASP A 24 6.61 -14.03 -5.77
C ASP A 24 6.63 -14.00 -4.25
N PHE A 25 7.83 -13.96 -3.65
CA PHE A 25 7.99 -13.87 -2.20
C PHE A 25 7.36 -12.58 -1.65
N PHE A 26 7.75 -11.42 -2.18
CA PHE A 26 7.21 -10.14 -1.70
C PHE A 26 5.73 -9.96 -2.01
N ASN A 27 5.24 -10.47 -3.14
CA ASN A 27 3.80 -10.51 -3.42
C ASN A 27 3.03 -11.36 -2.41
N CYS A 28 3.57 -12.51 -2.03
CA CYS A 28 2.94 -13.37 -1.03
C CYS A 28 3.00 -12.77 0.38
N VAL A 29 4.13 -12.12 0.73
CA VAL A 29 4.29 -11.45 2.02
C VAL A 29 3.33 -10.26 2.14
N SER A 30 3.27 -9.38 1.14
CA SER A 30 2.33 -8.25 1.13
C SER A 30 0.87 -8.72 1.17
N HIS A 31 0.54 -9.78 0.42
CA HIS A 31 -0.80 -10.39 0.50
C HIS A 31 -1.12 -10.91 1.92
N ALA A 32 -0.17 -11.58 2.57
CA ALA A 32 -0.36 -12.07 3.94
C ALA A 32 -0.55 -10.91 4.93
N MET A 33 0.17 -9.79 4.78
CA MET A 33 -0.02 -8.58 5.58
C MET A 33 -1.41 -7.98 5.39
N ILE A 34 -1.88 -7.86 4.14
CA ILE A 34 -3.23 -7.36 3.83
C ILE A 34 -4.30 -8.25 4.48
N MET A 35 -4.18 -9.56 4.32
CA MET A 35 -5.12 -10.50 4.94
C MET A 35 -5.11 -10.43 6.47
N ASN A 36 -3.92 -10.28 7.06
CA ASN A 36 -3.80 -10.09 8.51
C ASN A 36 -4.46 -8.78 8.96
N ALA A 37 -4.25 -7.68 8.24
CA ALA A 37 -4.91 -6.42 8.53
C ALA A 37 -6.44 -6.57 8.48
N PHE A 38 -6.99 -7.25 7.48
CA PHE A 38 -8.42 -7.51 7.37
C PHE A 38 -8.96 -8.35 8.54
N ILE A 39 -8.30 -9.45 8.89
CA ILE A 39 -8.70 -10.28 10.03
C ILE A 39 -8.72 -9.45 11.32
N GLN A 40 -7.71 -8.63 11.53
CA GLN A 40 -7.64 -7.80 12.72
C GLN A 40 -8.69 -6.67 12.70
N PHE A 41 -9.01 -6.09 11.56
CA PHE A 41 -10.15 -5.20 11.42
C PHE A 41 -11.46 -5.92 11.78
N GLU A 42 -11.66 -7.15 11.29
CA GLU A 42 -12.85 -7.96 11.58
C GLU A 42 -13.01 -8.27 13.07
N GLU A 43 -11.95 -8.58 13.79
CA GLU A 43 -11.97 -8.88 15.22
C GLU A 43 -12.28 -7.66 16.08
N ARG A 44 -11.87 -6.46 15.67
CA ARG A 44 -12.05 -5.23 16.45
C ARG A 44 -13.34 -4.49 16.15
N LYS A 45 -13.83 -4.57 14.93
CA LYS A 45 -14.96 -3.80 14.42
C LYS A 45 -15.85 -4.72 13.60
N LYS A 46 -17.12 -4.83 13.85
CA LYS A 46 -18.05 -5.73 13.13
C LYS A 46 -18.06 -5.46 11.64
N PHE A 47 -17.53 -6.38 10.86
CA PHE A 47 -17.50 -6.31 9.40
C PHE A 47 -18.84 -6.68 8.78
N TYR A 48 -19.19 -5.96 7.74
CA TYR A 48 -20.23 -6.35 6.80
C TYR A 48 -19.61 -6.53 5.42
N LEU A 49 -19.60 -7.76 4.91
CA LEU A 49 -19.26 -8.05 3.54
C LEU A 49 -20.57 -7.98 2.73
N GLN A 50 -20.66 -7.04 1.79
CA GLN A 50 -21.76 -7.02 0.85
C GLN A 50 -21.28 -7.57 -0.49
N GLU A 51 -21.82 -8.74 -0.90
CA GLU A 51 -21.39 -9.48 -2.08
C GLU A 51 -21.93 -8.95 -3.42
N ASP A 52 -22.93 -8.06 -3.42
CA ASP A 52 -23.76 -7.79 -4.60
C ASP A 52 -23.31 -6.66 -5.53
N TYR A 53 -22.08 -6.15 -5.38
CA TYR A 53 -21.59 -5.09 -6.25
C TYR A 53 -20.26 -5.47 -6.91
N ALA A 54 -19.97 -4.85 -8.06
CA ALA A 54 -18.67 -4.91 -8.73
C ALA A 54 -17.49 -4.44 -7.85
N PHE A 55 -17.76 -4.16 -6.59
CA PHE A 55 -16.85 -3.74 -5.56
C PHE A 55 -16.90 -4.71 -4.38
N ASN A 56 -15.78 -5.30 -4.01
CA ASN A 56 -15.62 -5.86 -2.68
C ASN A 56 -15.35 -4.70 -1.73
N HIS A 57 -16.17 -4.49 -0.73
CA HIS A 57 -15.96 -3.45 0.26
C HIS A 57 -15.92 -4.01 1.67
N PHE A 58 -15.03 -3.46 2.48
CA PHE A 58 -14.93 -3.73 3.89
C PHE A 58 -15.33 -2.48 4.67
N MET A 59 -16.25 -2.62 5.61
CA MET A 59 -16.71 -1.53 6.45
C MET A 59 -16.24 -1.74 7.88
N SER A 60 -15.59 -0.73 8.44
CA SER A 60 -15.48 -0.56 9.89
C SER A 60 -16.47 0.52 10.34
N GLU A 61 -16.63 0.73 11.65
CA GLU A 61 -17.53 1.78 12.14
C GLU A 61 -17.15 3.17 11.62
N GLU A 62 -15.88 3.40 11.27
CA GLU A 62 -15.35 4.71 10.86
C GLU A 62 -14.73 4.71 9.46
N THR A 63 -14.32 3.55 8.92
CA THR A 63 -13.55 3.47 7.67
C THR A 63 -14.17 2.49 6.70
N ILE A 64 -14.30 2.89 5.44
CA ILE A 64 -14.71 2.05 4.31
C ILE A 64 -13.52 1.82 3.40
N ILE A 65 -13.27 0.57 3.01
CA ILE A 65 -12.27 0.20 2.02
C ILE A 65 -13.00 -0.41 0.82
N LEU A 66 -12.87 0.23 -0.34
CA LEU A 66 -13.51 -0.17 -1.58
C LEU A 66 -12.48 -0.68 -2.57
N PHE A 67 -12.76 -1.81 -3.20
CA PHE A 67 -11.94 -2.39 -4.27
C PHE A 67 -12.74 -2.40 -5.58
N ASN A 68 -12.15 -1.84 -6.63
CA ASN A 68 -12.73 -1.84 -7.96
C ASN A 68 -11.71 -2.32 -9.00
N GLY A 69 -12.00 -3.45 -9.65
CA GLY A 69 -11.13 -4.01 -10.70
C GLY A 69 -9.72 -4.38 -10.23
N TYR A 70 -9.45 -4.38 -8.92
CA TYR A 70 -8.17 -4.76 -8.36
C TYR A 70 -8.25 -6.08 -7.60
N GLU A 71 -7.39 -7.00 -7.99
CA GLU A 71 -7.22 -8.27 -7.31
C GLU A 71 -5.81 -8.36 -6.72
N PHE A 72 -5.72 -8.69 -5.43
CA PHE A 72 -4.44 -8.97 -4.79
C PHE A 72 -3.86 -10.28 -5.34
N LYS A 73 -2.79 -10.16 -6.10
CA LYS A 73 -2.17 -11.29 -6.76
C LYS A 73 -1.16 -11.99 -5.85
N LYS A 74 -1.22 -13.32 -5.85
CA LYS A 74 -0.18 -14.16 -5.28
C LYS A 74 -0.02 -15.42 -6.09
N ASN A 75 1.20 -15.96 -6.11
CA ASN A 75 1.46 -17.27 -6.65
C ASN A 75 1.05 -18.35 -5.62
N ASN A 76 -0.10 -18.98 -5.82
CA ASN A 76 -0.64 -19.96 -4.87
C ASN A 76 0.26 -21.19 -4.67
N LYS A 77 0.98 -21.64 -5.72
CA LYS A 77 1.93 -22.77 -5.61
C LYS A 77 3.14 -22.36 -4.78
N PHE A 78 3.68 -21.18 -5.04
CA PHE A 78 4.77 -20.60 -4.27
C PHE A 78 4.38 -20.40 -2.81
N PHE A 79 3.22 -19.79 -2.55
CA PHE A 79 2.71 -19.61 -1.20
C PHE A 79 2.58 -20.93 -0.42
N LYS A 80 2.04 -21.98 -1.05
CA LYS A 80 1.91 -23.29 -0.40
C LYS A 80 3.27 -23.89 -0.04
N GLN A 81 4.27 -23.73 -0.90
CA GLN A 81 5.62 -24.26 -0.66
C GLN A 81 6.39 -23.54 0.44
N PHE A 82 6.24 -22.22 0.53
CA PHE A 82 7.01 -21.37 1.45
C PHE A 82 6.13 -20.64 2.47
N LYS A 83 5.01 -21.27 2.87
CA LYS A 83 4.02 -20.65 3.75
C LYS A 83 4.62 -20.16 5.08
N SER A 84 5.48 -20.97 5.70
CA SER A 84 6.11 -20.64 6.99
C SER A 84 6.97 -19.40 6.90
N GLU A 85 7.83 -19.35 5.90
CA GLU A 85 8.76 -18.25 5.63
C GLU A 85 8.00 -16.95 5.29
N ILE A 86 6.94 -17.04 4.48
CA ILE A 86 6.09 -15.92 4.09
C ILE A 86 5.36 -15.35 5.31
N VAL A 87 4.70 -16.19 6.10
CA VAL A 87 3.95 -15.76 7.28
C VAL A 87 4.89 -15.15 8.32
N LYS A 88 6.04 -15.78 8.58
CA LYS A 88 7.05 -15.24 9.48
C LYS A 88 7.53 -13.86 9.02
N SER A 89 7.80 -13.68 7.72
CA SER A 89 8.25 -12.40 7.17
C SER A 89 7.17 -11.32 7.26
N ALA A 90 5.91 -11.67 7.00
CA ALA A 90 4.78 -10.75 7.16
C ALA A 90 4.63 -10.27 8.62
N MET A 91 4.78 -11.16 9.59
CA MET A 91 4.75 -10.80 11.01
C MET A 91 5.91 -9.87 11.39
N ILE A 92 7.13 -10.17 10.93
CA ILE A 92 8.29 -9.32 11.19
C ILE A 92 8.09 -7.92 10.57
N LEU A 93 7.55 -7.83 9.35
CA LEU A 93 7.26 -6.54 8.71
C LEU A 93 6.17 -5.76 9.45
N SER A 94 5.10 -6.42 9.87
CA SER A 94 4.05 -5.78 10.67
C SER A 94 4.61 -5.20 11.98
N ASN A 95 5.51 -5.93 12.66
CA ASN A 95 6.21 -5.45 13.85
C ASN A 95 7.18 -4.29 13.53
N CYS A 96 7.82 -4.30 12.35
CA CYS A 96 8.65 -3.15 11.93
C CYS A 96 7.79 -1.89 11.77
N ILE A 97 6.63 -2.00 11.13
CA ILE A 97 5.69 -0.89 10.94
C ILE A 97 5.14 -0.40 12.30
N GLU A 98 4.86 -1.32 13.23
CA GLU A 98 4.42 -0.97 14.58
C GLU A 98 5.47 -0.12 15.32
N ASN A 99 6.76 -0.44 15.16
CA ASN A 99 7.83 0.30 15.83
C ASN A 99 8.27 1.57 15.09
N GLU A 100 8.04 1.63 13.78
CA GLU A 100 8.46 2.73 12.90
C GLU A 100 7.27 3.22 12.07
N PRO A 101 6.27 3.91 12.69
CA PRO A 101 5.07 4.36 11.98
C PRO A 101 5.42 5.32 10.85
N LEU A 102 4.64 5.26 9.77
CA LEU A 102 4.78 6.12 8.60
C LEU A 102 6.18 6.09 7.96
N THR A 103 6.85 4.95 8.08
CA THR A 103 8.13 4.69 7.42
C THR A 103 7.90 3.70 6.27
N ASP A 104 8.57 3.91 5.15
CA ASP A 104 8.56 2.96 4.03
C ASP A 104 9.50 1.79 4.31
N ILE A 105 9.00 0.80 5.04
CA ILE A 105 9.75 -0.36 5.46
C ILE A 105 10.18 -1.23 4.27
N PHE A 106 9.35 -1.33 3.23
CA PHE A 106 9.71 -2.11 2.06
C PHE A 106 10.83 -1.48 1.24
N LYS A 107 10.87 -0.14 1.13
CA LYS A 107 11.99 0.55 0.49
C LYS A 107 13.30 0.21 1.19
N GLU A 108 13.34 0.34 2.52
CA GLU A 108 14.55 0.02 3.29
C GLU A 108 14.94 -1.47 3.18
N LEU A 109 13.95 -2.37 3.13
CA LEU A 109 14.18 -3.79 2.92
C LEU A 109 14.79 -4.06 1.53
N PHE A 110 14.27 -3.39 0.49
CA PHE A 110 14.80 -3.51 -0.86
C PHE A 110 16.21 -2.96 -0.97
N GLU A 111 16.52 -1.86 -0.30
CA GLU A 111 17.89 -1.31 -0.25
C GLU A 111 18.86 -2.32 0.36
N ILE A 112 18.51 -2.92 1.51
CA ILE A 112 19.33 -3.97 2.13
C ILE A 112 19.48 -5.19 1.21
N TYR A 113 18.41 -5.60 0.55
CA TYR A 113 18.43 -6.73 -0.38
C TYR A 113 19.30 -6.42 -1.60
N TYR A 114 19.16 -5.22 -2.17
CA TYR A 114 19.94 -4.74 -3.32
C TYR A 114 21.45 -4.71 -3.00
N GLU A 115 21.84 -4.17 -1.86
CA GLU A 115 23.25 -4.13 -1.41
C GLU A 115 23.88 -5.53 -1.33
N GLN A 116 23.10 -6.55 -0.97
CA GLN A 116 23.56 -7.93 -0.86
C GLN A 116 23.50 -8.74 -2.17
N ASN A 117 22.62 -8.35 -3.10
CA ASN A 117 22.23 -9.14 -4.27
C ASN A 117 22.13 -8.30 -5.56
N ASP A 118 23.06 -7.38 -5.77
CA ASP A 118 23.07 -6.41 -6.89
C ASP A 118 23.05 -7.05 -8.29
N GLN A 119 23.52 -8.28 -8.42
CA GLN A 119 23.58 -9.03 -9.67
C GLN A 119 22.27 -9.75 -10.00
N THR A 120 21.31 -9.79 -9.09
CA THR A 120 20.04 -10.46 -9.35
C THR A 120 19.18 -9.63 -10.31
N LYS A 121 18.32 -10.34 -11.05
CA LYS A 121 17.34 -9.70 -11.94
C LYS A 121 16.35 -8.82 -11.18
N PHE A 122 16.02 -9.24 -9.96
CA PHE A 122 15.10 -8.53 -9.09
C PHE A 122 15.75 -7.27 -8.50
N ALA A 123 17.02 -7.32 -8.09
CA ALA A 123 17.75 -6.15 -7.62
C ALA A 123 17.81 -5.05 -8.69
N LYS A 124 18.10 -5.41 -9.95
CA LYS A 124 18.07 -4.46 -11.08
C LYS A 124 16.69 -3.86 -11.34
N TYR A 125 15.62 -4.66 -11.16
CA TYR A 125 14.25 -4.20 -11.28
C TYR A 125 13.90 -3.18 -10.19
N ILE A 126 14.30 -3.43 -8.94
CA ILE A 126 14.12 -2.53 -7.81
C ILE A 126 14.90 -1.24 -8.03
N ASP A 127 16.19 -1.33 -8.37
CA ASP A 127 17.06 -0.18 -8.60
C ASP A 127 16.47 0.76 -9.66
N SER A 128 16.01 0.21 -10.79
CA SER A 128 15.39 0.98 -11.85
C SER A 128 14.13 1.74 -11.42
N LYS A 129 13.44 1.26 -10.39
CA LYS A 129 12.24 1.88 -9.83
C LYS A 129 12.56 2.87 -8.71
N LEU A 130 13.44 2.50 -7.76
CA LEU A 130 13.85 3.37 -6.67
C LEU A 130 14.58 4.62 -7.15
N THR A 131 15.42 4.51 -8.20
CA THR A 131 16.10 5.68 -8.77
C THR A 131 15.14 6.69 -9.43
N LYS A 132 13.96 6.25 -9.87
CA LYS A 132 12.91 7.15 -10.33
C LYS A 132 12.26 7.89 -9.17
N ASP A 133 12.04 7.22 -8.06
CA ASP A 133 11.46 7.80 -6.84
C ASP A 133 12.40 8.84 -6.21
N LEU A 134 13.72 8.59 -6.23
CA LEU A 134 14.72 9.50 -5.69
C LEU A 134 14.93 10.77 -6.53
N LYS A 135 14.56 10.76 -7.80
CA LYS A 135 14.71 11.91 -8.73
C LYS A 135 13.52 12.89 -8.72
N VAL A 136 12.44 12.55 -8.03
CA VAL A 136 11.34 13.50 -7.86
C VAL A 136 11.74 14.49 -6.79
N GLU A 137 12.22 15.66 -7.23
CA GLU A 137 12.48 16.80 -6.36
C GLU A 137 11.30 17.01 -5.41
N TYR A 138 11.61 17.24 -4.16
CA TYR A 138 10.66 17.61 -3.12
C TYR A 138 9.63 18.60 -3.67
N VAL A 139 8.43 18.16 -3.87
CA VAL A 139 7.31 19.06 -4.02
C VAL A 139 7.22 19.80 -2.70
N SER A 140 7.59 21.08 -2.70
CA SER A 140 7.52 21.91 -1.52
C SER A 140 6.04 22.06 -1.17
N PHE A 141 5.62 21.35 -0.17
CA PHE A 141 4.27 21.40 0.34
C PHE A 141 4.08 22.71 1.10
N ASN A 142 3.38 23.64 0.52
CA ASN A 142 2.68 24.66 1.26
C ASN A 142 1.39 24.03 1.79
N TYR A 143 1.44 23.59 3.05
CA TYR A 143 0.27 23.23 3.81
C TYR A 143 -0.55 24.50 4.04
N ASP A 144 -1.47 24.78 3.14
CA ASP A 144 -2.47 25.79 3.37
C ASP A 144 -3.62 25.15 4.16
N LYS A 145 -4.04 25.80 5.25
CA LYS A 145 -4.98 25.28 6.25
C LYS A 145 -6.39 25.01 5.72
N ASN A 146 -6.63 25.21 4.44
CA ASN A 146 -7.94 25.06 3.81
C ASN A 146 -8.02 23.77 2.98
N ASP A 147 -8.42 22.71 3.62
CA ASP A 147 -9.24 21.56 3.16
C ASP A 147 -8.77 20.64 2.03
N PHE A 148 -7.80 20.95 1.19
CA PHE A 148 -7.46 20.08 0.06
C PHE A 148 -5.94 19.95 -0.13
N CYS A 149 -5.41 18.84 0.32
CA CYS A 149 -4.06 18.44 -0.06
C CYS A 149 -4.16 17.27 -1.05
N ASN A 150 -4.22 17.57 -2.35
CA ASN A 150 -4.01 16.58 -3.37
C ASN A 150 -2.52 16.32 -3.48
N VAL A 151 -2.09 15.16 -2.98
CA VAL A 151 -0.75 14.65 -3.20
C VAL A 151 -0.84 13.66 -4.32
N GLU A 152 -0.16 13.91 -5.43
CA GLU A 152 0.11 12.90 -6.46
C GLU A 152 1.54 12.40 -6.31
N PRO A 153 1.85 11.51 -5.37
CA PRO A 153 3.14 10.86 -5.37
C PRO A 153 3.18 9.88 -6.53
N THR A 154 4.23 9.93 -7.32
CA THR A 154 4.43 8.97 -8.39
C THR A 154 5.02 7.70 -7.81
N GLY A 155 4.15 6.76 -7.51
CA GLY A 155 4.46 5.34 -7.44
C GLY A 155 5.49 4.83 -6.45
N GLY A 156 5.91 3.62 -6.76
CA GLY A 156 6.85 2.87 -5.95
C GLY A 156 6.21 2.25 -4.72
N THR A 157 6.99 2.14 -3.66
CA THR A 157 6.55 1.60 -2.37
C THR A 157 5.79 2.61 -1.51
N GLY A 158 5.70 3.88 -1.95
CA GLY A 158 5.03 4.95 -1.20
C GLY A 158 5.98 5.87 -0.44
N PHE A 159 7.27 5.83 -0.73
CA PHE A 159 8.31 6.57 0.01
C PHE A 159 8.01 8.07 0.15
N LEU A 160 7.59 8.73 -0.94
CA LEU A 160 7.30 10.16 -0.90
C LEU A 160 6.09 10.46 -0.01
N LEU A 161 5.04 9.65 -0.12
CA LEU A 161 3.85 9.81 0.71
C LEU A 161 4.17 9.57 2.18
N TYR A 162 4.84 8.49 2.53
CA TYR A 162 5.23 8.23 3.92
C TYR A 162 6.14 9.30 4.49
N SER A 163 7.08 9.82 3.69
CA SER A 163 7.94 10.93 4.09
C SER A 163 7.13 12.19 4.40
N LEU A 164 6.10 12.47 3.60
CA LEU A 164 5.18 13.58 3.82
C LEU A 164 4.33 13.36 5.07
N LEU A 165 3.68 12.20 5.20
CA LEU A 165 2.84 11.87 6.34
C LEU A 165 3.63 11.91 7.65
N ASN A 166 4.86 11.39 7.66
CA ASN A 166 5.76 11.47 8.81
C ASN A 166 6.08 12.93 9.18
N LYS A 167 6.35 13.78 8.17
CA LYS A 167 6.60 15.19 8.40
C LYS A 167 5.38 15.93 8.97
N ILE A 168 4.18 15.64 8.47
CA ILE A 168 2.93 16.20 8.99
C ILE A 168 2.70 15.73 10.42
N SER A 169 2.79 14.42 10.66
CA SER A 169 2.63 13.83 11.99
C SER A 169 3.55 14.45 13.04
N ARG A 170 4.84 14.64 12.69
CA ARG A 170 5.81 15.27 13.59
C ARG A 170 5.53 16.74 13.87
N LYS A 171 4.97 17.47 12.88
CA LYS A 171 4.73 18.90 12.99
C LYS A 171 3.39 19.24 13.63
N ALA A 172 2.37 18.47 13.36
CA ALA A 172 0.98 18.83 13.68
C ALA A 172 0.16 17.68 14.32
N GLY A 173 0.74 16.47 14.47
CA GLY A 173 0.08 15.31 15.02
C GLY A 173 -0.56 14.40 13.97
N LEU A 174 -0.91 13.17 14.38
CA LEU A 174 -1.57 12.20 13.51
C LEU A 174 -2.98 12.64 13.08
N GLU A 175 -3.65 13.44 13.89
CA GLU A 175 -5.00 13.96 13.62
C GLU A 175 -5.06 14.82 12.34
N GLU A 176 -3.95 15.44 11.94
CA GLU A 176 -3.90 16.22 10.71
C GLU A 176 -3.90 15.30 9.46
N ILE A 177 -3.41 14.08 9.59
CA ILE A 177 -3.45 13.09 8.51
C ILE A 177 -4.90 12.69 8.20
N GLN A 178 -5.75 12.61 9.21
CA GLN A 178 -7.17 12.26 9.06
C GLN A 178 -7.98 13.28 8.27
N LYS A 179 -7.44 14.48 8.06
CA LYS A 179 -8.08 15.55 7.28
C LYS A 179 -7.66 15.55 5.81
N LEU A 180 -6.72 14.68 5.42
CA LEU A 180 -6.14 14.69 4.09
C LEU A 180 -6.98 13.92 3.07
N ASN A 181 -7.14 14.51 1.89
CA ASN A 181 -7.54 13.83 0.67
C ASN A 181 -6.26 13.51 -0.11
N ILE A 182 -5.99 12.24 -0.34
CA ILE A 182 -4.76 11.79 -0.98
C ILE A 182 -5.11 10.96 -2.21
N THR A 183 -4.46 11.26 -3.33
CA THR A 183 -4.47 10.42 -4.52
C THR A 183 -3.09 9.83 -4.74
N TYR A 184 -3.02 8.50 -4.81
CA TYR A 184 -1.80 7.75 -5.07
C TYR A 184 -1.91 7.03 -6.41
N LEU A 185 -0.88 7.18 -7.26
CA LEU A 185 -0.80 6.56 -8.58
C LEU A 185 0.40 5.62 -8.68
N GLU A 186 0.16 4.36 -9.06
CA GLU A 186 1.22 3.41 -9.38
C GLU A 186 0.83 2.55 -10.58
N SER A 187 1.72 2.46 -11.56
CA SER A 187 1.49 1.68 -12.78
C SER A 187 1.80 0.19 -12.63
N ASP A 188 2.61 -0.17 -11.64
CA ASP A 188 3.01 -1.55 -11.39
C ASP A 188 2.19 -2.13 -10.23
N PRO A 189 1.31 -3.12 -10.50
CA PRO A 189 0.51 -3.76 -9.46
C PRO A 189 1.32 -4.35 -8.31
N PHE A 190 2.58 -4.70 -8.55
CA PHE A 190 3.47 -5.20 -7.51
C PHE A 190 3.75 -4.15 -6.43
N PHE A 191 4.15 -2.94 -6.84
CA PHE A 191 4.41 -1.86 -5.90
C PHE A 191 3.13 -1.31 -5.27
N ALA A 192 2.04 -1.23 -6.04
CA ALA A 192 0.74 -0.86 -5.50
C ALA A 192 0.29 -1.80 -4.38
N GLN A 193 0.45 -3.12 -4.56
CA GLN A 193 0.12 -4.10 -3.52
C GLN A 193 0.97 -3.93 -2.26
N ILE A 194 2.27 -3.67 -2.42
CA ILE A 194 3.18 -3.38 -1.31
C ILE A 194 2.74 -2.12 -0.56
N PHE A 195 2.45 -1.05 -1.30
CA PHE A 195 1.95 0.20 -0.71
C PHE A 195 0.66 -0.01 0.09
N ILE A 196 -0.31 -0.73 -0.48
CA ILE A 196 -1.57 -1.06 0.20
C ILE A 196 -1.30 -1.86 1.47
N ALA A 197 -0.42 -2.86 1.42
CA ALA A 197 -0.07 -3.68 2.58
C ALA A 197 0.51 -2.85 3.73
N GLN A 198 1.46 -1.96 3.43
CA GLN A 198 2.04 -1.06 4.43
C GLN A 198 1.01 -0.09 4.99
N THR A 199 0.17 0.49 4.12
CA THR A 199 -0.83 1.47 4.52
C THR A 199 -1.87 0.86 5.44
N LEU A 200 -2.45 -0.28 5.09
CA LEU A 200 -3.42 -0.98 5.94
C LEU A 200 -2.81 -1.40 7.27
N THR A 201 -1.55 -1.86 7.27
CA THR A 201 -0.85 -2.22 8.51
C THR A 201 -0.60 -0.99 9.39
N ASN A 202 -0.21 0.16 8.81
CA ASN A 202 -0.09 1.43 9.54
C ASN A 202 -1.42 1.88 10.12
N MET A 203 -2.48 1.86 9.31
CA MET A 203 -3.83 2.24 9.76
C MET A 203 -4.26 1.40 10.97
N PHE A 204 -4.01 0.10 10.88
CA PHE A 204 -4.39 -0.83 11.92
C PHE A 204 -3.57 -0.64 13.21
N ASN A 205 -2.24 -0.59 13.11
CA ASN A 205 -1.35 -0.55 14.28
C ASN A 205 -1.40 0.81 14.99
N HIS A 206 -1.69 1.89 14.27
CA HIS A 206 -1.58 3.26 14.78
C HIS A 206 -2.90 4.03 14.80
N ASN A 207 -4.04 3.35 14.54
CA ASN A 207 -5.35 4.01 14.36
C ASN A 207 -5.27 5.20 13.38
N LEU A 208 -4.51 5.00 12.30
CA LEU A 208 -4.33 6.00 11.28
C LEU A 208 -5.49 5.92 10.30
N ASP A 209 -6.29 6.97 10.25
CA ASP A 209 -7.34 7.13 9.25
C ASP A 209 -6.98 8.21 8.24
N PHE A 210 -7.65 8.19 7.10
CA PHE A 210 -7.61 9.23 6.08
C PHE A 210 -9.01 9.77 5.84
N LYS A 211 -9.15 11.05 5.51
CA LYS A 211 -10.42 11.55 5.01
C LYS A 211 -10.77 10.81 3.72
N VAL A 212 -9.85 10.82 2.75
CA VAL A 212 -9.90 9.98 1.54
C VAL A 212 -8.47 9.59 1.15
N LEU A 213 -8.25 8.33 0.85
CA LEU A 213 -7.07 7.83 0.17
C LEU A 213 -7.50 7.04 -1.06
N ASP A 214 -7.34 7.64 -2.23
CA ASP A 214 -7.58 7.02 -3.53
C ASP A 214 -6.28 6.42 -4.09
N ILE A 215 -6.27 5.13 -4.34
CA ILE A 215 -5.12 4.41 -4.89
C ILE A 215 -5.48 3.91 -6.28
N TYR A 216 -4.85 4.48 -7.32
CA TYR A 216 -5.05 4.09 -8.71
C TYR A 216 -3.86 3.27 -9.20
N ILE A 217 -4.16 2.11 -9.80
CA ILE A 217 -3.16 1.21 -10.38
C ILE A 217 -3.23 1.38 -11.90
N ALA A 218 -2.65 2.48 -12.37
CA ALA A 218 -2.63 2.87 -13.77
C ALA A 218 -1.42 3.73 -14.13
N SER A 219 -1.06 3.79 -15.41
CA SER A 219 -0.11 4.79 -15.88
C SER A 219 -0.70 6.20 -15.78
N LYS A 220 0.14 7.22 -15.58
CA LYS A 220 -0.31 8.63 -15.58
C LYS A 220 -1.13 8.99 -16.82
N ALA A 221 -0.68 8.57 -18.02
CA ALA A 221 -1.38 8.81 -19.27
C ALA A 221 -2.80 8.24 -19.23
N ARG A 222 -2.97 6.99 -18.80
CA ARG A 222 -4.31 6.38 -18.66
C ARG A 222 -5.20 7.10 -17.66
N TYR A 223 -4.64 7.56 -16.55
CA TYR A 223 -5.40 8.28 -15.54
C TYR A 223 -5.98 9.59 -16.08
N TYR A 224 -5.18 10.36 -16.85
CA TYR A 224 -5.64 11.64 -17.40
C TYR A 224 -6.48 11.51 -18.67
N ASP A 225 -6.14 10.56 -19.56
CA ASP A 225 -6.78 10.43 -20.88
C ASP A 225 -8.18 9.78 -20.84
N CYS A 226 -8.44 8.92 -19.86
CA CYS A 226 -9.67 8.11 -19.83
C CYS A 226 -10.75 8.60 -18.84
N GLY A 227 -10.62 9.81 -18.29
CA GLY A 227 -11.54 10.26 -17.23
C GLY A 227 -11.42 9.40 -15.96
N GLY A 228 -10.25 8.83 -15.72
CA GLY A 228 -9.73 8.28 -14.49
C GLY A 228 -10.23 6.92 -14.04
N TYR A 229 -11.45 6.51 -14.35
CA TYR A 229 -12.10 5.53 -13.46
C TYR A 229 -12.44 4.16 -14.06
N LYS A 230 -12.49 3.97 -15.37
CA LYS A 230 -13.14 2.78 -15.92
C LYS A 230 -12.25 1.57 -16.19
N GLU A 231 -10.95 1.75 -16.29
CA GLU A 231 -10.04 0.65 -16.70
C GLU A 231 -8.82 0.43 -15.78
N ALA A 232 -8.70 1.19 -14.69
CA ALA A 232 -7.63 1.03 -13.73
C ALA A 232 -8.11 0.22 -12.53
N GLY A 233 -7.24 -0.62 -11.97
CA GLY A 233 -7.46 -1.16 -10.63
C GLY A 233 -7.50 0.02 -9.64
N HIS A 234 -8.47 0.01 -8.76
CA HIS A 234 -8.69 1.09 -7.81
C HIS A 234 -8.97 0.55 -6.41
N VAL A 235 -8.33 1.15 -5.42
CA VAL A 235 -8.62 0.93 -4.01
C VAL A 235 -8.87 2.30 -3.38
N MET A 236 -10.01 2.47 -2.74
CA MET A 236 -10.37 3.68 -2.03
C MET A 236 -10.54 3.39 -0.55
N ILE A 237 -9.92 4.19 0.29
CA ILE A 237 -10.07 4.17 1.74
C ILE A 237 -10.67 5.51 2.14
N VAL A 238 -11.82 5.49 2.81
CA VAL A 238 -12.62 6.70 3.08
C VAL A 238 -13.17 6.66 4.50
N ASN A 239 -13.18 7.80 5.19
CA ASN A 239 -14.00 7.95 6.38
C ASN A 239 -15.48 7.82 6.01
N GLN A 240 -16.24 7.01 6.72
CA GLN A 240 -17.61 6.63 6.41
C GLN A 240 -18.55 7.85 6.21
N ASN A 241 -18.42 8.85 7.04
CA ASN A 241 -19.28 10.04 6.98
C ASN A 241 -19.03 10.84 5.69
N GLU A 242 -17.78 10.96 5.26
CA GLU A 242 -17.40 11.65 4.03
C GLU A 242 -17.80 10.86 2.77
N PHE A 243 -17.71 9.52 2.82
CA PHE A 243 -18.11 8.67 1.70
C PHE A 243 -19.60 8.79 1.39
N VAL A 244 -20.46 8.78 2.40
CA VAL A 244 -21.91 8.93 2.22
C VAL A 244 -22.22 10.27 1.58
N ALA A 245 -21.58 11.35 2.03
CA ALA A 245 -21.78 12.68 1.46
C ALA A 245 -21.35 12.74 -0.02
N LYS A 246 -20.19 12.18 -0.38
CA LYS A 246 -19.67 12.16 -1.75
C LYS A 246 -20.57 11.37 -2.69
N ARG A 247 -21.06 10.20 -2.28
CA ARG A 247 -21.94 9.35 -3.09
C ARG A 247 -23.33 9.96 -3.32
N VAL A 248 -23.85 10.67 -2.34
CA VAL A 248 -25.10 11.42 -2.50
C VAL A 248 -24.96 12.51 -3.55
N LEU A 249 -23.83 13.23 -3.57
CA LEU A 249 -23.55 14.25 -4.58
C LEU A 249 -23.40 13.67 -5.99
N GLU A 250 -22.77 12.51 -6.13
CA GLU A 250 -22.62 11.81 -7.42
C GLU A 250 -23.97 11.31 -7.97
N ILE A 251 -24.87 10.82 -7.11
CA ILE A 251 -26.21 10.39 -7.51
C ILE A 251 -27.10 11.58 -7.90
N GLN A 252 -26.90 12.75 -7.29
CA GLN A 252 -27.67 13.96 -7.63
C GLN A 252 -27.22 14.64 -8.92
N ASN A 253 -26.00 14.36 -9.40
CA ASN A 253 -25.42 14.94 -10.61
C ASN A 253 -25.53 14.02 -11.85
N ASN A 254 -26.10 12.84 -11.75
CA ASN A 254 -26.43 11.90 -12.83
C ASN A 254 -27.96 11.84 -13.04
#